data_9b802d88c5decbed0c56e2dd25225263
#
_entry.id   9b802d88c5decbed0c56e2dd25225263
#
_cell.length_a   1.000
_cell.length_b   1.000
_cell.length_c   1.000
_cell.angle_alpha   90.00
_cell.angle_beta   90.00
_cell.angle_gamma   90.00
#
_symmetry.space_group_name_H-M   'P 1'
#
loop_
_entity.id
_entity.type
_entity.pdbx_description
1 polymer ?
#
loop_
_entity_poly.entity_id
_entity_poly.type
_entity_poly.pdbx_seq_one_letter_code
_entity_poly.pdbx_strand_id
1 'polypeptide(L)'
;MKKMMSVLLGFALLGTVMAGCNSGPGGGSGSGDTPKVGVAIYKFDDTFMTGVRNAIEKNAKGIAQVDIVDSQNSQPTQNDKIDLFLTKKTKALIVNPVDRTAAGVIIDKAKGKDVPVVFLNREPLPEDMKKWDKVYYVGARAEESGTLSGQIIADYWKSHPEADKNGDGVLQYVMLKGEPGHQDAELRTQYSIQALEDAGIKVEKLQEDTAMWDRVKGQEKMAAFLAAKGDSIEAVFANNDDMALGAIEALKAAGYFNGDKYMPVVGVDATAPAIQALEQGTLLGTVLNDAENQGKASIKIASLLAQGKEINLDSVGYEITDNQYVWIPYQKVTKENAANFK
;
A
#
# COMPACT_ATOMS: atom_id res chain seq x y z
N MET A 1 61.92 -47.73 -20.72
CA MET A 1 62.25 -49.03 -20.10
C MET A 1 61.03 -49.50 -19.32
N LYS A 2 60.46 -50.58 -19.83
CA LYS A 2 60.07 -51.83 -19.14
C LYS A 2 59.08 -51.63 -18.00
N LYS A 3 57.99 -52.35 -17.81
CA LYS A 3 57.28 -53.52 -18.40
C LYS A 3 55.96 -53.58 -17.65
N MET A 4 54.83 -53.83 -18.31
CA MET A 4 54.11 -55.11 -18.46
C MET A 4 53.98 -55.88 -17.13
N MET A 5 52.77 -56.32 -16.70
CA MET A 5 51.92 -57.37 -17.28
C MET A 5 50.78 -57.62 -16.30
N SER A 6 49.55 -57.66 -16.75
CA SER A 6 48.73 -58.88 -17.01
C SER A 6 48.41 -59.69 -15.75
N VAL A 7 47.24 -60.20 -15.47
CA VAL A 7 46.25 -61.01 -16.13
C VAL A 7 45.31 -61.64 -15.08
N LEU A 8 44.07 -61.79 -15.41
CA LEU A 8 43.11 -62.89 -15.37
C LEU A 8 42.16 -63.06 -14.15
N LEU A 9 40.90 -62.93 -14.45
CA LEU A 9 39.83 -63.96 -14.54
C LEU A 9 39.37 -64.63 -13.23
N GLY A 10 38.12 -64.50 -12.92
CA GLY A 10 37.45 -65.39 -11.98
C GLY A 10 35.92 -65.18 -12.09
N PHE A 11 35.32 -66.19 -12.66
CA PHE A 11 33.92 -66.38 -13.04
C PHE A 11 33.00 -66.69 -11.85
N ALA A 12 31.68 -66.36 -12.04
CA ALA A 12 30.48 -67.07 -11.66
C ALA A 12 29.93 -66.88 -10.22
N LEU A 13 28.72 -66.69 -9.94
CA LEU A 13 27.45 -67.39 -10.27
C LEU A 13 26.27 -66.69 -9.60
N LEU A 14 25.22 -66.63 -10.34
CA LEU A 14 23.82 -66.57 -9.99
C LEU A 14 23.41 -66.69 -8.50
N GLY A 15 22.54 -65.74 -8.11
CA GLY A 15 21.67 -65.90 -6.95
C GLY A 15 20.43 -65.00 -7.12
N THR A 16 19.45 -65.52 -7.83
CA THR A 16 18.06 -64.95 -7.87
C THR A 16 17.46 -65.08 -6.51
N VAL A 17 17.04 -63.95 -5.90
CA VAL A 17 16.03 -63.94 -4.88
C VAL A 17 14.96 -62.90 -5.26
N MET A 18 13.80 -63.39 -5.68
CA MET A 18 12.57 -62.64 -5.67
C MET A 18 12.14 -62.44 -4.22
N ALA A 19 11.74 -61.19 -3.87
CA ALA A 19 10.63 -60.99 -2.94
C ALA A 19 10.31 -59.50 -2.76
N GLY A 20 9.08 -59.15 -2.99
CA GLY A 20 8.34 -58.23 -2.16
C GLY A 20 8.19 -56.84 -2.72
N CYS A 21 7.21 -56.67 -3.59
CA CYS A 21 6.49 -55.38 -3.73
C CYS A 21 5.88 -55.00 -2.37
N ASN A 22 6.44 -53.99 -1.71
CA ASN A 22 5.75 -53.29 -0.66
C ASN A 22 5.48 -51.90 -1.16
N SER A 23 4.27 -51.70 -1.73
CA SER A 23 3.71 -50.41 -2.09
C SER A 23 3.33 -49.65 -0.82
N GLY A 24 4.27 -48.97 -0.21
CA GLY A 24 3.99 -47.89 0.74
C GLY A 24 3.42 -46.69 -0.04
N PRO A 25 2.39 -45.99 0.49
CA PRO A 25 1.94 -44.76 -0.12
C PRO A 25 3.07 -43.72 0.03
N GLY A 26 3.84 -43.58 -1.01
CA GLY A 26 4.83 -42.50 -1.14
C GLY A 26 4.07 -41.19 -1.15
N GLY A 27 4.17 -40.43 -0.06
CA GLY A 27 3.80 -39.04 -0.02
C GLY A 27 4.59 -38.31 -1.08
N GLY A 28 3.96 -38.06 -2.22
CA GLY A 28 4.50 -37.21 -3.24
C GLY A 28 4.58 -35.79 -2.67
N SER A 29 5.76 -35.43 -2.15
CA SER A 29 6.17 -34.01 -2.08
C SER A 29 6.28 -33.55 -3.51
N GLY A 30 5.16 -33.12 -4.08
CA GLY A 30 5.15 -32.36 -5.30
C GLY A 30 5.95 -31.09 -5.05
N SER A 31 7.19 -31.04 -5.52
CA SER A 31 7.86 -29.78 -5.78
C SER A 31 7.14 -29.13 -6.96
N GLY A 32 5.90 -28.68 -6.73
CA GLY A 32 5.17 -27.84 -7.66
C GLY A 32 6.00 -26.59 -7.81
N ASP A 33 6.41 -26.34 -9.06
CA ASP A 33 7.17 -25.14 -9.44
C ASP A 33 6.39 -23.92 -8.94
N THR A 34 6.99 -23.13 -8.02
CA THR A 34 6.33 -21.95 -7.43
C THR A 34 5.93 -21.01 -8.55
N PRO A 35 4.64 -20.54 -8.61
CA PRO A 35 4.15 -19.77 -9.73
C PRO A 35 4.89 -18.43 -9.83
N LYS A 36 5.14 -17.98 -11.08
CA LYS A 36 5.69 -16.66 -11.36
C LYS A 36 4.58 -15.63 -11.33
N VAL A 37 4.75 -14.60 -10.52
CA VAL A 37 3.84 -13.45 -10.38
C VAL A 37 4.55 -12.18 -10.80
N GLY A 38 4.00 -11.46 -11.78
CA GLY A 38 4.48 -10.14 -12.18
C GLY A 38 3.85 -9.07 -11.31
N VAL A 39 4.64 -8.13 -10.81
CA VAL A 39 4.17 -7.04 -9.94
C VAL A 39 4.56 -5.71 -10.59
N ALA A 40 3.58 -4.90 -10.98
CA ALA A 40 3.79 -3.56 -11.53
C ALA A 40 3.34 -2.50 -10.53
N ILE A 41 4.28 -1.76 -9.96
CA ILE A 41 4.04 -0.68 -9.01
C ILE A 41 4.08 0.65 -9.76
N TYR A 42 3.18 1.59 -9.43
CA TYR A 42 3.06 2.85 -10.14
C TYR A 42 4.34 3.69 -10.09
N LYS A 43 5.02 3.73 -8.96
CA LYS A 43 6.38 4.26 -8.83
C LYS A 43 7.08 3.68 -7.59
N PHE A 44 8.41 3.58 -7.63
CA PHE A 44 9.21 3.05 -6.51
C PHE A 44 9.57 4.11 -5.47
N ASP A 45 9.62 5.35 -5.89
CA ASP A 45 9.90 6.50 -5.03
C ASP A 45 8.62 6.95 -4.32
N ASP A 46 8.16 6.12 -3.39
CA ASP A 46 6.97 6.30 -2.56
C ASP A 46 7.16 5.48 -1.28
N THR A 47 7.11 6.14 -0.13
CA THR A 47 7.41 5.51 1.17
C THR A 47 6.39 4.42 1.52
N PHE A 48 5.10 4.68 1.32
CA PHE A 48 4.05 3.70 1.58
C PHE A 48 4.17 2.49 0.65
N MET A 49 4.33 2.71 -0.66
CA MET A 49 4.46 1.63 -1.63
C MET A 49 5.76 0.83 -1.46
N THR A 50 6.81 1.42 -0.89
CA THR A 50 8.00 0.68 -0.47
C THR A 50 7.67 -0.33 0.62
N GLY A 51 6.84 0.04 1.62
CA GLY A 51 6.31 -0.88 2.62
C GLY A 51 5.53 -2.04 1.99
N VAL A 52 4.63 -1.73 1.06
CA VAL A 52 3.83 -2.74 0.34
C VAL A 52 4.71 -3.69 -0.49
N ARG A 53 5.72 -3.17 -1.21
CA ARG A 53 6.68 -4.00 -1.97
C ARG A 53 7.42 -4.97 -1.05
N ASN A 54 7.96 -4.46 0.06
CA ASN A 54 8.67 -5.29 1.05
C ASN A 54 7.76 -6.38 1.62
N ALA A 55 6.48 -6.06 1.87
CA ALA A 55 5.49 -7.03 2.32
C ALA A 55 5.20 -8.11 1.27
N ILE A 56 5.07 -7.72 -0.02
CA ILE A 56 4.92 -8.69 -1.12
C ILE A 56 6.14 -9.62 -1.18
N GLU A 57 7.37 -9.08 -1.20
CA GLU A 57 8.59 -9.87 -1.28
C GLU A 57 8.75 -10.83 -0.09
N LYS A 58 8.48 -10.33 1.12
CA LYS A 58 8.53 -11.12 2.36
C LYS A 58 7.54 -12.28 2.33
N ASN A 59 6.29 -12.01 1.96
CA ASN A 59 5.21 -12.99 1.99
C ASN A 59 5.15 -13.88 0.73
N ALA A 60 5.91 -13.57 -0.33
CA ALA A 60 6.07 -14.43 -1.51
C ALA A 60 6.92 -15.66 -1.24
N LYS A 61 7.77 -15.64 -0.19
CA LYS A 61 8.71 -16.72 0.10
C LYS A 61 7.98 -18.04 0.28
N GLY A 62 8.33 -19.02 -0.56
CA GLY A 62 7.76 -20.38 -0.54
C GLY A 62 6.40 -20.53 -1.23
N ILE A 63 5.75 -19.43 -1.69
CA ILE A 63 4.43 -19.50 -2.36
C ILE A 63 4.44 -18.95 -3.79
N ALA A 64 5.36 -18.03 -4.13
CA ALA A 64 5.47 -17.46 -5.47
C ALA A 64 6.90 -16.96 -5.75
N GLN A 65 7.27 -16.91 -7.04
CA GLN A 65 8.43 -16.15 -7.53
C GLN A 65 7.91 -14.81 -8.04
N VAL A 66 8.37 -13.70 -7.46
CA VAL A 66 7.92 -12.35 -7.86
C VAL A 66 8.95 -11.67 -8.74
N ASP A 67 8.47 -10.98 -9.80
CA ASP A 67 9.24 -10.05 -10.61
C ASP A 67 8.57 -8.68 -10.46
N ILE A 68 9.21 -7.76 -9.71
CA ILE A 68 8.62 -6.46 -9.33
C ILE A 68 9.27 -5.36 -10.15
N VAL A 69 8.45 -4.55 -10.82
CA VAL A 69 8.90 -3.48 -11.71
C VAL A 69 8.33 -2.13 -11.34
N ASP A 70 9.14 -1.09 -11.59
CA ASP A 70 8.75 0.31 -11.50
C ASP A 70 8.07 0.77 -12.79
N SER A 71 6.87 1.32 -12.67
CA SER A 71 6.16 1.95 -13.79
C SER A 71 6.55 3.44 -13.99
N GLN A 72 7.38 3.99 -13.12
CA GLN A 72 7.92 5.35 -13.20
C GLN A 72 6.84 6.44 -13.31
N ASN A 73 5.71 6.22 -12.64
CA ASN A 73 4.52 7.08 -12.71
C ASN A 73 4.04 7.36 -14.17
N SER A 74 4.22 6.38 -15.06
CA SER A 74 3.89 6.47 -16.49
C SER A 74 3.00 5.30 -16.89
N GLN A 75 1.76 5.58 -17.27
CA GLN A 75 0.81 4.55 -17.71
C GLN A 75 1.29 3.81 -18.97
N PRO A 76 1.88 4.47 -20.00
CA PRO A 76 2.50 3.75 -21.13
C PRO A 76 3.59 2.77 -20.67
N THR A 77 4.50 3.22 -19.78
CA THR A 77 5.56 2.36 -19.24
C THR A 77 4.96 1.16 -18.48
N GLN A 78 3.90 1.37 -17.70
CA GLN A 78 3.21 0.27 -17.01
C GLN A 78 2.63 -0.73 -17.99
N ASN A 79 1.97 -0.26 -19.05
CA ASN A 79 1.41 -1.11 -20.08
C ASN A 79 2.48 -1.98 -20.76
N ASP A 80 3.65 -1.41 -21.08
CA ASP A 80 4.79 -2.14 -21.67
C ASP A 80 5.31 -3.22 -20.71
N LYS A 81 5.40 -2.93 -19.40
CA LYS A 81 5.81 -3.91 -18.39
C LYS A 81 4.81 -5.06 -18.25
N ILE A 82 3.51 -4.76 -18.30
CA ILE A 82 2.45 -5.77 -18.30
C ILE A 82 2.53 -6.65 -19.55
N ASP A 83 2.69 -6.06 -20.72
CA ASP A 83 2.85 -6.81 -21.98
C ASP A 83 4.08 -7.75 -21.92
N LEU A 84 5.18 -7.29 -21.31
CA LEU A 84 6.36 -8.11 -21.08
C LEU A 84 6.06 -9.29 -20.14
N PHE A 85 5.35 -9.08 -19.04
CA PHE A 85 4.93 -10.15 -18.13
C PHE A 85 4.06 -11.20 -18.84
N LEU A 86 3.07 -10.75 -19.60
CA LEU A 86 2.19 -11.64 -20.37
C LEU A 86 2.96 -12.45 -21.42
N THR A 87 3.99 -11.86 -22.04
CA THR A 87 4.88 -12.55 -22.99
C THR A 87 5.78 -13.58 -22.29
N LYS A 88 6.28 -13.29 -21.07
CA LYS A 88 7.10 -14.18 -20.25
C LYS A 88 6.31 -15.32 -19.61
N LYS A 89 5.01 -15.46 -19.91
CA LYS A 89 4.11 -16.49 -19.35
C LYS A 89 4.00 -16.44 -17.84
N THR A 90 3.99 -15.25 -17.25
CA THR A 90 3.64 -15.00 -15.86
C THR A 90 2.27 -15.62 -15.57
N LYS A 91 2.06 -16.17 -14.39
CA LYS A 91 0.85 -16.93 -14.02
C LYS A 91 -0.22 -16.08 -13.34
N ALA A 92 0.15 -14.95 -12.79
CA ALA A 92 -0.75 -13.93 -12.24
C ALA A 92 -0.06 -12.56 -12.25
N LEU A 93 -0.83 -11.51 -12.20
CA LEU A 93 -0.36 -10.13 -12.08
C LEU A 93 -0.84 -9.52 -10.76
N ILE A 94 0.03 -8.70 -10.14
CA ILE A 94 -0.36 -7.70 -9.14
C ILE A 94 -0.07 -6.34 -9.76
N VAL A 95 -1.07 -5.46 -9.79
CA VAL A 95 -0.94 -4.16 -10.42
C VAL A 95 -1.41 -3.06 -9.47
N ASN A 96 -0.50 -2.17 -9.10
CA ASN A 96 -0.85 -0.89 -8.53
C ASN A 96 -0.91 0.11 -9.70
N PRO A 97 -2.09 0.48 -10.21
CA PRO A 97 -2.19 1.22 -11.46
C PRO A 97 -1.66 2.64 -11.33
N VAL A 98 -1.02 3.13 -12.38
CA VAL A 98 -0.65 4.55 -12.47
C VAL A 98 -1.93 5.38 -12.58
N ASP A 99 -2.81 5.00 -13.50
CA ASP A 99 -4.13 5.58 -13.69
C ASP A 99 -5.20 4.50 -13.50
N ARG A 100 -6.08 4.69 -12.49
CA ARG A 100 -7.16 3.74 -12.20
C ARG A 100 -8.13 3.56 -13.36
N THR A 101 -8.28 4.57 -14.22
CA THR A 101 -9.18 4.53 -15.38
C THR A 101 -8.62 3.69 -16.54
N ALA A 102 -7.32 3.37 -16.50
CA ALA A 102 -6.68 2.47 -17.46
C ALA A 102 -6.78 0.99 -17.09
N ALA A 103 -7.39 0.65 -15.94
CA ALA A 103 -7.49 -0.73 -15.46
C ALA A 103 -8.20 -1.65 -16.45
N GLY A 104 -9.23 -1.15 -17.13
CA GLY A 104 -9.98 -1.91 -18.14
C GLY A 104 -9.10 -2.45 -19.27
N VAL A 105 -8.13 -1.67 -19.74
CA VAL A 105 -7.17 -2.09 -20.78
C VAL A 105 -6.25 -3.20 -20.27
N ILE A 106 -5.81 -3.09 -19.01
CA ILE A 106 -4.96 -4.11 -18.36
C ILE A 106 -5.73 -5.43 -18.23
N ILE A 107 -7.00 -5.36 -17.79
CA ILE A 107 -7.87 -6.52 -17.66
C ILE A 107 -8.08 -7.21 -19.00
N ASP A 108 -8.39 -6.46 -20.05
CA ASP A 108 -8.64 -7.02 -21.40
C ASP A 108 -7.40 -7.75 -21.94
N LYS A 109 -6.19 -7.19 -21.76
CA LYS A 109 -4.92 -7.83 -22.12
C LYS A 109 -4.68 -9.12 -21.32
N ALA A 110 -4.86 -9.09 -20.03
CA ALA A 110 -4.66 -10.23 -19.13
C ALA A 110 -5.67 -11.34 -19.39
N LYS A 111 -6.95 -10.99 -19.57
CA LYS A 111 -8.04 -11.91 -19.94
C LYS A 111 -7.75 -12.62 -21.27
N GLY A 112 -7.23 -11.91 -22.27
CA GLY A 112 -6.82 -12.49 -23.55
C GLY A 112 -5.70 -13.53 -23.47
N LYS A 113 -5.00 -13.60 -22.33
CA LYS A 113 -3.93 -14.58 -22.03
C LYS A 113 -4.30 -15.54 -20.91
N ASP A 114 -5.50 -15.42 -20.35
CA ASP A 114 -5.98 -16.15 -19.17
C ASP A 114 -5.05 -15.99 -17.95
N VAL A 115 -4.52 -14.77 -17.73
CA VAL A 115 -3.64 -14.43 -16.61
C VAL A 115 -4.41 -13.56 -15.60
N PRO A 116 -4.79 -14.08 -14.43
CA PRO A 116 -5.55 -13.33 -13.43
C PRO A 116 -4.83 -12.10 -12.91
N VAL A 117 -5.60 -11.09 -12.48
CA VAL A 117 -5.07 -9.80 -12.02
C VAL A 117 -5.57 -9.48 -10.61
N VAL A 118 -4.65 -9.08 -9.76
CA VAL A 118 -4.95 -8.48 -8.45
C VAL A 118 -4.53 -7.00 -8.52
N PHE A 119 -5.51 -6.10 -8.52
CA PHE A 119 -5.23 -4.68 -8.35
C PHE A 119 -4.96 -4.37 -6.89
N LEU A 120 -4.10 -3.40 -6.65
CA LEU A 120 -3.58 -3.08 -5.33
C LEU A 120 -3.63 -1.58 -5.07
N ASN A 121 -4.12 -1.18 -3.90
CA ASN A 121 -4.13 0.19 -3.38
C ASN A 121 -4.97 1.18 -4.21
N ARG A 122 -4.67 1.42 -5.48
CA ARG A 122 -5.47 2.29 -6.37
C ARG A 122 -6.62 1.47 -6.96
N GLU A 123 -7.84 1.75 -6.51
CA GLU A 123 -9.04 1.00 -6.87
C GLU A 123 -9.44 1.25 -8.34
N PRO A 124 -9.60 0.21 -9.17
CA PRO A 124 -10.16 0.34 -10.52
C PRO A 124 -11.59 0.89 -10.51
N LEU A 125 -12.07 1.31 -11.67
CA LEU A 125 -13.49 1.65 -11.80
C LEU A 125 -14.36 0.40 -11.61
N PRO A 126 -15.53 0.51 -10.95
CA PRO A 126 -16.41 -0.65 -10.68
C PRO A 126 -16.86 -1.38 -11.95
N GLU A 127 -17.04 -0.66 -13.06
CA GLU A 127 -17.36 -1.25 -14.37
C GLU A 127 -16.22 -2.08 -14.95
N ASP A 128 -14.95 -1.72 -14.67
CA ASP A 128 -13.80 -2.50 -15.11
C ASP A 128 -13.66 -3.80 -14.31
N MET A 129 -13.88 -3.75 -13.00
CA MET A 129 -13.86 -4.95 -12.16
C MET A 129 -14.84 -6.03 -12.62
N LYS A 130 -16.00 -5.62 -13.16
CA LYS A 130 -17.04 -6.53 -13.68
C LYS A 130 -16.70 -7.21 -15.01
N LYS A 131 -15.61 -6.80 -15.69
CA LYS A 131 -15.23 -7.37 -17.01
C LYS A 131 -14.81 -8.83 -16.95
N TRP A 132 -14.36 -9.29 -15.79
CA TRP A 132 -13.83 -10.63 -15.62
C TRP A 132 -13.86 -11.10 -14.17
N ASP A 133 -14.15 -12.38 -13.94
CA ASP A 133 -14.23 -13.02 -12.63
C ASP A 133 -12.87 -13.34 -11.97
N LYS A 134 -11.76 -13.30 -12.77
CA LYS A 134 -10.39 -13.50 -12.26
C LYS A 134 -9.68 -12.17 -11.99
N VAL A 135 -10.43 -11.12 -11.65
CA VAL A 135 -9.93 -9.82 -11.23
C VAL A 135 -10.27 -9.60 -9.77
N TYR A 136 -9.29 -9.21 -8.97
CA TYR A 136 -9.45 -8.91 -7.55
C TYR A 136 -8.87 -7.54 -7.24
N TYR A 137 -9.34 -6.93 -6.18
CA TYR A 137 -8.78 -5.71 -5.61
C TYR A 137 -8.42 -5.92 -4.14
N VAL A 138 -7.27 -5.41 -3.74
CA VAL A 138 -6.83 -5.33 -2.35
C VAL A 138 -6.47 -3.89 -2.03
N GLY A 139 -7.13 -3.30 -1.07
CA GLY A 139 -6.87 -1.93 -0.65
C GLY A 139 -7.67 -1.57 0.59
N ALA A 140 -7.92 -0.29 0.79
CA ALA A 140 -8.63 0.22 1.94
C ALA A 140 -9.66 1.30 1.53
N ARG A 141 -10.68 1.54 2.34
CA ARG A 141 -11.74 2.53 2.05
C ARG A 141 -11.26 3.93 2.43
N ALA A 142 -10.93 4.74 1.44
CA ALA A 142 -10.31 6.04 1.65
C ALA A 142 -11.18 6.99 2.52
N GLU A 143 -12.49 6.84 2.48
CA GLU A 143 -13.45 7.57 3.33
C GLU A 143 -13.16 7.38 4.82
N GLU A 144 -12.81 6.14 5.22
CA GLU A 144 -12.48 5.83 6.61
C GLU A 144 -11.23 6.59 7.07
N SER A 145 -10.21 6.65 6.22
CA SER A 145 -8.98 7.37 6.58
C SER A 145 -9.19 8.88 6.69
N GLY A 146 -9.99 9.46 5.80
CA GLY A 146 -10.40 10.86 5.90
C GLY A 146 -11.13 11.13 7.20
N THR A 147 -12.16 10.32 7.49
CA THR A 147 -12.95 10.44 8.73
C THR A 147 -12.07 10.35 9.99
N LEU A 148 -11.16 9.36 10.05
CA LEU A 148 -10.25 9.20 11.19
C LEU A 148 -9.28 10.38 11.33
N SER A 149 -8.77 10.93 10.21
CA SER A 149 -7.91 12.13 10.22
C SER A 149 -8.65 13.34 10.77
N GLY A 150 -9.90 13.55 10.32
CA GLY A 150 -10.76 14.62 10.83
C GLY A 150 -11.08 14.47 12.32
N GLN A 151 -11.35 13.24 12.78
CA GLN A 151 -11.57 12.95 14.20
C GLN A 151 -10.35 13.26 15.08
N ILE A 152 -9.12 12.99 14.59
CA ILE A 152 -7.89 13.33 15.33
C ILE A 152 -7.82 14.84 15.57
N ILE A 153 -8.07 15.66 14.57
CA ILE A 153 -8.09 17.13 14.71
C ILE A 153 -9.28 17.58 15.57
N ALA A 154 -10.45 16.97 15.41
CA ALA A 154 -11.63 17.31 16.22
C ALA A 154 -11.43 17.06 17.71
N ASP A 155 -10.81 15.93 18.07
CA ASP A 155 -10.48 15.57 19.44
C ASP A 155 -9.48 16.58 20.04
N TYR A 156 -8.47 16.97 19.27
CA TYR A 156 -7.50 17.97 19.66
C TYR A 156 -8.16 19.34 19.86
N TRP A 157 -8.91 19.83 18.88
CA TRP A 157 -9.59 21.14 18.92
C TRP A 157 -10.49 21.27 20.16
N LYS A 158 -11.27 20.24 20.47
CA LYS A 158 -12.18 20.24 21.62
C LYS A 158 -11.46 20.25 22.98
N SER A 159 -10.27 19.68 23.03
CA SER A 159 -9.49 19.57 24.27
C SER A 159 -8.47 20.69 24.48
N HIS A 160 -8.25 21.54 23.46
CA HIS A 160 -7.24 22.61 23.45
C HIS A 160 -7.89 23.94 23.00
N PRO A 161 -8.61 24.65 23.90
CA PRO A 161 -9.23 25.93 23.52
C PRO A 161 -8.27 26.98 22.99
N GLU A 162 -6.99 26.88 23.35
CA GLU A 162 -5.91 27.74 22.85
C GLU A 162 -5.54 27.49 21.38
N ALA A 163 -6.05 26.43 20.79
CA ALA A 163 -5.88 26.15 19.34
C ALA A 163 -6.68 27.13 18.48
N ASP A 164 -7.80 27.65 19.00
CA ASP A 164 -8.56 28.77 18.44
C ASP A 164 -7.80 30.10 18.73
N LYS A 165 -6.87 30.44 17.84
CA LYS A 165 -5.90 31.52 18.05
C LYS A 165 -6.53 32.91 18.01
N ASN A 166 -7.62 33.07 17.26
CA ASN A 166 -8.32 34.34 17.12
C ASN A 166 -9.59 34.43 17.97
N GLY A 167 -10.05 33.33 18.58
CA GLY A 167 -11.19 33.25 19.49
C GLY A 167 -12.55 33.34 18.80
N ASP A 168 -12.64 33.02 17.49
CA ASP A 168 -13.88 33.14 16.70
C ASP A 168 -14.71 31.84 16.68
N GLY A 169 -14.19 30.75 17.22
CA GLY A 169 -14.86 29.45 17.27
C GLY A 169 -14.91 28.73 15.91
N VAL A 170 -14.05 29.11 14.97
CA VAL A 170 -13.92 28.52 13.64
C VAL A 170 -12.50 27.98 13.49
N LEU A 171 -12.36 26.74 13.04
CA LEU A 171 -11.05 26.14 12.77
C LEU A 171 -10.54 26.56 11.39
N GLN A 172 -9.51 27.39 11.35
CA GLN A 172 -8.86 27.80 10.11
C GLN A 172 -7.77 26.79 9.71
N TYR A 173 -7.99 26.08 8.58
CA TYR A 173 -7.08 25.03 8.16
C TYR A 173 -6.48 25.23 6.78
N VAL A 174 -5.37 24.53 6.54
CA VAL A 174 -4.78 24.32 5.21
C VAL A 174 -4.76 22.84 4.85
N MET A 175 -4.84 22.53 3.55
CA MET A 175 -4.91 21.17 3.04
C MET A 175 -3.82 20.91 2.00
N LEU A 176 -3.02 19.86 2.22
CA LEU A 176 -2.06 19.30 1.26
C LEU A 176 -2.66 18.06 0.62
N LYS A 177 -3.04 18.17 -0.66
CA LYS A 177 -3.66 17.08 -1.41
C LYS A 177 -2.64 16.21 -2.13
N GLY A 178 -3.01 14.96 -2.34
CA GLY A 178 -2.31 14.04 -3.22
C GLY A 178 -2.40 14.43 -4.71
N GLU A 179 -2.29 13.44 -5.59
CA GLU A 179 -2.40 13.65 -7.04
C GLU A 179 -3.82 14.07 -7.44
N PRO A 180 -3.98 15.06 -8.34
CA PRO A 180 -5.30 15.43 -8.86
C PRO A 180 -5.99 14.24 -9.54
N GLY A 181 -7.29 14.06 -9.27
CA GLY A 181 -8.08 12.95 -9.82
C GLY A 181 -7.82 11.59 -9.16
N HIS A 182 -6.92 11.50 -8.20
CA HIS A 182 -6.74 10.31 -7.40
C HIS A 182 -7.90 10.17 -6.39
N GLN A 183 -8.61 9.04 -6.42
CA GLN A 183 -9.78 8.80 -5.57
C GLN A 183 -9.49 9.05 -4.09
N ASP A 184 -8.40 8.49 -3.56
CA ASP A 184 -8.04 8.66 -2.15
C ASP A 184 -7.75 10.11 -1.79
N ALA A 185 -7.14 10.89 -2.69
CA ALA A 185 -6.88 12.31 -2.43
C ALA A 185 -8.20 13.09 -2.26
N GLU A 186 -9.18 12.83 -3.12
CA GLU A 186 -10.48 13.49 -3.06
C GLU A 186 -11.26 13.04 -1.81
N LEU A 187 -11.36 11.73 -1.56
CA LEU A 187 -12.11 11.18 -0.44
C LEU A 187 -11.49 11.54 0.92
N ARG A 188 -10.16 11.42 1.07
CA ARG A 188 -9.48 11.84 2.31
C ARG A 188 -9.71 13.32 2.59
N THR A 189 -9.63 14.17 1.56
CA THR A 189 -9.91 15.61 1.69
C THR A 189 -11.34 15.86 2.12
N GLN A 190 -12.32 15.26 1.44
CA GLN A 190 -13.73 15.45 1.72
C GLN A 190 -14.11 14.98 3.13
N TYR A 191 -13.79 13.71 3.44
CA TYR A 191 -14.25 13.08 4.68
C TYR A 191 -13.50 13.56 5.93
N SER A 192 -12.29 14.11 5.80
CA SER A 192 -11.62 14.74 6.94
C SER A 192 -12.34 16.03 7.40
N ILE A 193 -12.84 16.79 6.46
CA ILE A 193 -13.62 18.02 6.77
C ILE A 193 -15.04 17.67 7.22
N GLN A 194 -15.69 16.71 6.56
CA GLN A 194 -16.98 16.20 6.98
C GLN A 194 -16.98 15.74 8.46
N ALA A 195 -15.91 15.05 8.88
CA ALA A 195 -15.81 14.59 10.27
C ALA A 195 -15.69 15.74 11.29
N LEU A 196 -15.10 16.87 10.92
CA LEU A 196 -15.11 18.09 11.75
C LEU A 196 -16.52 18.69 11.84
N GLU A 197 -17.20 18.83 10.71
CA GLU A 197 -18.55 19.35 10.63
C GLU A 197 -19.53 18.47 11.41
N ASP A 198 -19.44 17.14 11.28
CA ASP A 198 -20.23 16.15 12.04
C ASP A 198 -19.95 16.24 13.57
N ALA A 199 -18.74 16.65 13.94
CA ALA A 199 -18.36 16.90 15.32
C ALA A 199 -18.84 18.27 15.85
N GLY A 200 -19.55 19.06 15.02
CA GLY A 200 -20.09 20.39 15.33
C GLY A 200 -19.04 21.51 15.30
N ILE A 201 -17.89 21.28 14.67
CA ILE A 201 -16.82 22.27 14.52
C ILE A 201 -17.04 23.04 13.23
N LYS A 202 -17.12 24.37 13.33
CA LYS A 202 -17.11 25.23 12.14
C LYS A 202 -15.71 25.29 11.56
N VAL A 203 -15.59 25.25 10.25
CA VAL A 203 -14.29 25.21 9.57
C VAL A 203 -14.19 26.29 8.49
N GLU A 204 -12.99 26.82 8.31
CA GLU A 204 -12.64 27.72 7.20
C GLU A 204 -11.38 27.20 6.52
N LYS A 205 -11.48 26.91 5.23
CA LYS A 205 -10.33 26.55 4.42
C LYS A 205 -9.56 27.78 3.98
N LEU A 206 -8.39 28.01 4.56
CA LEU A 206 -7.53 29.15 4.20
C LEU A 206 -6.83 28.94 2.86
N GLN A 207 -6.28 27.73 2.65
CA GLN A 207 -5.64 27.33 1.40
C GLN A 207 -5.66 25.81 1.20
N GLU A 208 -5.59 25.40 -0.06
CA GLU A 208 -5.45 24.02 -0.51
C GLU A 208 -4.53 23.99 -1.74
N ASP A 209 -3.61 23.06 -1.80
CA ASP A 209 -2.80 22.82 -2.99
C ASP A 209 -2.39 21.35 -3.07
N THR A 210 -2.02 20.89 -4.27
CA THR A 210 -1.54 19.53 -4.48
C THR A 210 -0.03 19.42 -4.25
N ALA A 211 0.38 18.44 -3.45
CA ALA A 211 1.78 18.11 -3.19
C ALA A 211 2.15 16.70 -3.70
N MET A 212 1.29 16.04 -4.50
CA MET A 212 1.61 14.85 -5.29
C MET A 212 2.18 13.68 -4.48
N TRP A 213 1.74 13.49 -3.23
CA TRP A 213 2.23 12.48 -2.28
C TRP A 213 3.71 12.65 -1.89
N ASP A 214 4.31 13.80 -2.21
CA ASP A 214 5.75 14.03 -2.13
C ASP A 214 6.12 14.94 -0.96
N ARG A 215 7.15 14.54 -0.20
CA ARG A 215 7.62 15.25 1.01
C ARG A 215 8.17 16.63 0.69
N VAL A 216 8.98 16.75 -0.38
CA VAL A 216 9.60 18.03 -0.75
C VAL A 216 8.53 19.02 -1.20
N LYS A 217 7.58 18.55 -2.01
CA LYS A 217 6.44 19.38 -2.42
C LYS A 217 5.55 19.76 -1.23
N GLY A 218 5.34 18.84 -0.28
CA GLY A 218 4.65 19.14 0.97
C GLY A 218 5.31 20.28 1.73
N GLN A 219 6.64 20.27 1.83
CA GLN A 219 7.42 21.34 2.44
C GLN A 219 7.30 22.66 1.68
N GLU A 220 7.44 22.64 0.35
CA GLU A 220 7.33 23.83 -0.50
C GLU A 220 5.93 24.49 -0.38
N LYS A 221 4.87 23.66 -0.44
CA LYS A 221 3.49 24.16 -0.34
C LYS A 221 3.19 24.72 1.05
N MET A 222 3.62 24.04 2.12
CA MET A 222 3.44 24.54 3.48
C MET A 222 4.20 25.86 3.71
N ALA A 223 5.42 25.98 3.19
CA ALA A 223 6.17 27.25 3.27
C ALA A 223 5.43 28.39 2.57
N ALA A 224 4.80 28.12 1.40
CA ALA A 224 3.96 29.09 0.70
C ALA A 224 2.71 29.46 1.50
N PHE A 225 2.05 28.49 2.13
CA PHE A 225 0.89 28.72 3.00
C PHE A 225 1.24 29.59 4.20
N LEU A 226 2.37 29.31 4.86
CA LEU A 226 2.87 30.13 5.97
C LEU A 226 3.18 31.57 5.54
N ALA A 227 3.80 31.77 4.37
CA ALA A 227 4.07 33.09 3.84
C ALA A 227 2.79 33.88 3.55
N ALA A 228 1.74 33.21 3.10
CA ALA A 228 0.47 33.85 2.72
C ALA A 228 -0.50 34.06 3.90
N LYS A 229 -0.54 33.16 4.88
CA LYS A 229 -1.55 33.12 5.95
C LYS A 229 -0.94 33.20 7.36
N GLY A 230 0.32 32.85 7.51
CA GLY A 230 1.05 32.99 8.78
C GLY A 230 0.36 32.35 9.95
N ASP A 231 0.20 33.10 11.01
CA ASP A 231 -0.37 32.64 12.28
C ASP A 231 -1.89 32.42 12.24
N SER A 232 -2.59 32.78 11.14
CA SER A 232 -4.01 32.46 10.96
C SER A 232 -4.26 30.95 10.73
N ILE A 233 -3.22 30.15 10.45
CA ILE A 233 -3.38 28.71 10.26
C ILE A 233 -3.45 28.04 11.63
N GLU A 234 -4.47 27.22 11.85
CA GLU A 234 -4.71 26.52 13.12
C GLU A 234 -4.62 25.01 13.01
N ALA A 235 -4.74 24.45 11.79
CA ALA A 235 -4.49 23.03 11.54
C ALA A 235 -3.96 22.80 10.12
N VAL A 236 -3.20 21.69 9.98
CA VAL A 236 -2.69 21.22 8.70
C VAL A 236 -3.19 19.79 8.46
N PHE A 237 -3.93 19.62 7.37
CA PHE A 237 -4.28 18.31 6.85
C PHE A 237 -3.38 17.94 5.70
N ALA A 238 -2.85 16.73 5.71
CA ALA A 238 -2.13 16.15 4.58
C ALA A 238 -2.73 14.79 4.24
N ASN A 239 -2.96 14.54 2.95
CA ASN A 239 -3.56 13.29 2.51
C ASN A 239 -2.62 12.07 2.71
N ASN A 240 -1.31 12.28 2.97
CA ASN A 240 -0.40 11.23 3.40
C ASN A 240 0.69 11.76 4.35
N ASP A 241 1.44 10.83 4.95
CA ASP A 241 2.50 11.13 5.90
C ASP A 241 3.69 11.87 5.29
N ASP A 242 4.09 11.54 4.05
CA ASP A 242 5.24 12.22 3.44
C ASP A 242 4.96 13.71 3.26
N MET A 243 3.77 14.09 2.81
CA MET A 243 3.38 15.50 2.73
C MET A 243 3.27 16.14 4.12
N ALA A 244 2.74 15.42 5.11
CA ALA A 244 2.67 15.89 6.50
C ALA A 244 4.06 16.15 7.08
N LEU A 245 5.00 15.22 6.86
CA LEU A 245 6.40 15.36 7.29
C LEU A 245 7.09 16.52 6.57
N GLY A 246 6.81 16.74 5.29
CA GLY A 246 7.25 17.92 4.56
C GLY A 246 6.72 19.21 5.17
N ALA A 247 5.42 19.26 5.51
CA ALA A 247 4.83 20.40 6.20
C ALA A 247 5.48 20.66 7.56
N ILE A 248 5.78 19.62 8.32
CA ILE A 248 6.48 19.72 9.61
C ILE A 248 7.87 20.38 9.45
N GLU A 249 8.61 20.04 8.40
CA GLU A 249 9.92 20.69 8.14
C GLU A 249 9.77 22.18 7.83
N ALA A 250 8.77 22.60 7.07
CA ALA A 250 8.47 24.01 6.83
C ALA A 250 8.06 24.74 8.13
N LEU A 251 7.25 24.08 8.95
CA LEU A 251 6.81 24.58 10.25
C LEU A 251 8.00 24.77 11.22
N LYS A 252 8.90 23.77 11.29
CA LYS A 252 10.14 23.88 12.08
C LYS A 252 11.00 25.06 11.64
N ALA A 253 11.16 25.26 10.33
CA ALA A 253 11.90 26.40 9.77
C ALA A 253 11.25 27.75 10.14
N ALA A 254 9.93 27.78 10.35
CA ALA A 254 9.18 28.95 10.83
C ALA A 254 9.09 29.05 12.36
N GLY A 255 9.84 28.22 13.10
CA GLY A 255 9.95 28.26 14.55
C GLY A 255 8.85 27.52 15.32
N TYR A 256 8.00 26.73 14.64
CA TYR A 256 7.04 25.85 15.32
C TYR A 256 7.74 24.66 15.98
N PHE A 257 7.06 24.04 16.93
CA PHE A 257 7.55 22.91 17.75
C PHE A 257 8.78 23.28 18.60
N ASN A 258 8.93 24.58 18.89
CA ASN A 258 9.94 25.11 19.79
C ASN A 258 9.24 26.00 20.83
N GLY A 259 9.31 25.62 22.10
CA GLY A 259 8.54 26.25 23.18
C GLY A 259 7.03 26.06 22.98
N ASP A 260 6.26 27.15 23.13
CA ASP A 260 4.79 27.10 23.13
C ASP A 260 4.17 27.18 21.71
N LYS A 261 5.00 27.40 20.68
CA LYS A 261 4.49 27.53 19.30
C LYS A 261 4.23 26.16 18.69
N TYR A 262 2.98 25.73 18.69
CA TYR A 262 2.53 24.43 18.16
C TYR A 262 1.59 24.59 16.97
N MET A 263 1.58 23.56 16.10
CA MET A 263 0.67 23.42 14.97
C MET A 263 0.21 21.96 14.88
N PRO A 264 -1.10 21.66 15.03
CA PRO A 264 -1.60 20.30 14.82
C PRO A 264 -1.50 19.93 13.33
N VAL A 265 -0.79 18.84 13.03
CA VAL A 265 -0.61 18.27 11.70
C VAL A 265 -1.09 16.83 11.73
N VAL A 266 -1.90 16.44 10.75
CA VAL A 266 -2.37 15.05 10.60
C VAL A 266 -1.99 14.50 9.23
N GLY A 267 -1.60 13.22 9.18
CA GLY A 267 -1.26 12.48 7.97
C GLY A 267 -2.10 11.21 7.81
N VAL A 268 -1.71 10.39 6.87
CA VAL A 268 -2.23 9.02 6.63
C VAL A 268 -1.05 8.16 6.18
N ASP A 269 -1.00 6.92 6.57
CA ASP A 269 -0.20 5.75 6.25
C ASP A 269 0.45 5.10 7.48
N ALA A 270 0.71 5.86 8.54
CA ALA A 270 1.49 5.46 9.73
C ALA A 270 2.88 4.90 9.35
N THR A 271 3.57 5.60 8.45
CA THR A 271 4.93 5.24 8.05
C THR A 271 5.90 5.33 9.22
N ALA A 272 7.00 4.56 9.19
CA ALA A 272 7.99 4.60 10.27
C ALA A 272 8.52 6.02 10.58
N PRO A 273 8.78 6.90 9.59
CA PRO A 273 9.11 8.30 9.88
C PRO A 273 7.97 9.09 10.55
N ALA A 274 6.71 8.81 10.21
CA ALA A 274 5.56 9.46 10.86
C ALA A 274 5.39 9.01 12.30
N ILE A 275 5.59 7.71 12.60
CA ILE A 275 5.61 7.22 13.97
C ILE A 275 6.69 7.92 14.81
N GLN A 276 7.88 8.15 14.25
CA GLN A 276 8.92 8.93 14.92
C GLN A 276 8.50 10.39 15.16
N ALA A 277 7.82 11.02 14.20
CA ALA A 277 7.31 12.38 14.35
C ALA A 277 6.20 12.49 15.42
N LEU A 278 5.34 11.46 15.55
CA LEU A 278 4.38 11.32 16.66
C LEU A 278 5.08 11.26 18.03
N GLU A 279 6.13 10.44 18.14
CA GLU A 279 6.89 10.32 19.40
C GLU A 279 7.59 11.62 19.78
N GLN A 280 8.09 12.35 18.77
CA GLN A 280 8.70 13.69 18.95
C GLN A 280 7.66 14.78 19.26
N GLY A 281 6.37 14.50 19.08
CA GLY A 281 5.29 15.48 19.29
C GLY A 281 5.17 16.53 18.18
N THR A 282 5.76 16.28 17.00
CA THR A 282 5.67 17.18 15.83
C THR A 282 4.55 16.81 14.86
N LEU A 283 4.09 15.57 14.89
CA LEU A 283 2.87 15.11 14.24
C LEU A 283 1.81 14.85 15.32
N LEU A 284 0.59 15.34 15.13
CA LEU A 284 -0.51 15.11 16.08
C LEU A 284 -1.04 13.68 15.97
N GLY A 285 -1.22 13.20 14.74
CA GLY A 285 -1.73 11.88 14.47
C GLY A 285 -1.57 11.48 13.02
N THR A 286 -1.73 10.20 12.78
CA THR A 286 -1.83 9.60 11.45
C THR A 286 -2.86 8.48 11.44
N VAL A 287 -3.14 7.91 10.29
CA VAL A 287 -4.06 6.79 10.14
C VAL A 287 -3.31 5.65 9.47
N LEU A 288 -3.22 4.50 10.14
CA LEU A 288 -2.56 3.32 9.56
C LEU A 288 -3.28 2.89 8.28
N ASN A 289 -2.59 2.97 7.17
CA ASN A 289 -2.87 2.28 5.92
C ASN A 289 -1.98 1.04 5.90
N ASP A 290 -2.53 -0.14 6.16
CA ASP A 290 -1.73 -1.33 6.51
C ASP A 290 -1.04 -1.94 5.29
N ALA A 291 0.17 -1.47 5.00
CA ALA A 291 1.01 -1.92 3.88
C ALA A 291 1.37 -3.42 3.97
N GLU A 292 1.60 -3.94 5.19
CA GLU A 292 1.93 -5.37 5.40
C GLU A 292 0.75 -6.25 5.00
N ASN A 293 -0.46 -5.96 5.48
CA ASN A 293 -1.63 -6.77 5.14
C ASN A 293 -2.09 -6.56 3.69
N GLN A 294 -1.95 -5.37 3.09
CA GLN A 294 -2.20 -5.18 1.67
C GLN A 294 -1.24 -6.01 0.80
N GLY A 295 0.06 -5.98 1.08
CA GLY A 295 1.05 -6.78 0.35
C GLY A 295 0.84 -8.27 0.54
N LYS A 296 0.60 -8.72 1.78
CA LYS A 296 0.35 -10.13 2.13
C LYS A 296 -0.92 -10.68 1.44
N ALA A 297 -2.03 -9.96 1.49
CA ALA A 297 -3.28 -10.37 0.85
C ALA A 297 -3.11 -10.46 -0.66
N SER A 298 -2.48 -9.45 -1.28
CA SER A 298 -2.27 -9.40 -2.73
C SER A 298 -1.46 -10.58 -3.25
N ILE A 299 -0.32 -10.89 -2.62
CA ILE A 299 0.52 -12.00 -3.07
C ILE A 299 -0.12 -13.36 -2.78
N LYS A 300 -0.87 -13.49 -1.69
CA LYS A 300 -1.61 -14.70 -1.36
C LYS A 300 -2.68 -14.99 -2.41
N ILE A 301 -3.51 -14.00 -2.77
CA ILE A 301 -4.54 -14.12 -3.79
C ILE A 301 -3.90 -14.43 -5.15
N ALA A 302 -2.89 -13.67 -5.57
CA ALA A 302 -2.21 -13.89 -6.85
C ALA A 302 -1.61 -15.30 -6.96
N SER A 303 -1.00 -15.82 -5.87
CA SER A 303 -0.44 -17.17 -5.82
C SER A 303 -1.52 -18.26 -5.95
N LEU A 304 -2.67 -18.10 -5.28
CA LEU A 304 -3.78 -19.04 -5.36
C LEU A 304 -4.40 -19.06 -6.76
N LEU A 305 -4.66 -17.87 -7.33
CA LEU A 305 -5.16 -17.73 -8.71
C LEU A 305 -4.23 -18.35 -9.74
N ALA A 306 -2.92 -18.16 -9.59
CA ALA A 306 -1.89 -18.74 -10.44
C ALA A 306 -1.89 -20.29 -10.41
N GLN A 307 -2.40 -20.87 -9.33
CA GLN A 307 -2.54 -22.33 -9.13
C GLN A 307 -3.94 -22.85 -9.49
N GLY A 308 -4.84 -21.97 -9.96
CA GLY A 308 -6.25 -22.32 -10.25
C GLY A 308 -7.06 -22.69 -9.01
N LYS A 309 -6.65 -22.20 -7.82
CA LYS A 309 -7.34 -22.46 -6.56
C LYS A 309 -8.44 -21.43 -6.32
N GLU A 310 -9.45 -21.86 -5.58
CA GLU A 310 -10.55 -20.99 -5.17
C GLU A 310 -10.09 -19.90 -4.20
N ILE A 311 -10.68 -18.72 -4.36
CA ILE A 311 -10.46 -17.55 -3.52
C ILE A 311 -11.66 -17.37 -2.60
N ASN A 312 -11.46 -17.62 -1.31
CA ASN A 312 -12.45 -17.46 -0.25
C ASN A 312 -11.76 -17.13 1.08
N LEU A 313 -12.54 -16.86 2.12
CA LEU A 313 -12.03 -16.48 3.44
C LEU A 313 -11.01 -17.51 3.97
N ASP A 314 -11.34 -18.81 3.89
CA ASP A 314 -10.47 -19.88 4.41
C ASP A 314 -9.13 -19.96 3.67
N SER A 315 -9.14 -19.76 2.35
CA SER A 315 -7.95 -19.85 1.51
C SER A 315 -7.06 -18.61 1.62
N VAL A 316 -7.66 -17.42 1.78
CA VAL A 316 -6.95 -16.13 1.78
C VAL A 316 -6.68 -15.62 3.20
N GLY A 317 -7.63 -15.81 4.12
CA GLY A 317 -7.58 -15.29 5.49
C GLY A 317 -8.11 -13.85 5.61
N TYR A 318 -8.80 -13.35 4.58
CA TYR A 318 -9.45 -12.06 4.54
C TYR A 318 -10.86 -12.19 3.98
N GLU A 319 -11.79 -11.36 4.49
CA GLU A 319 -13.13 -11.29 3.95
C GLU A 319 -13.10 -10.75 2.51
N ILE A 320 -13.93 -11.36 1.65
CA ILE A 320 -14.05 -10.95 0.25
C ILE A 320 -15.47 -10.43 0.04
N THR A 321 -15.57 -9.14 -0.26
CA THR A 321 -16.84 -8.48 -0.58
C THR A 321 -17.04 -8.42 -2.09
N ASP A 322 -18.30 -8.44 -2.52
CA ASP A 322 -18.68 -8.39 -3.94
C ASP A 322 -17.92 -9.39 -4.82
N ASN A 323 -17.48 -10.51 -4.23
CA ASN A 323 -16.70 -11.62 -4.83
C ASN A 323 -15.31 -11.22 -5.36
N GLN A 324 -14.86 -9.97 -5.21
CA GLN A 324 -13.63 -9.47 -5.83
C GLN A 324 -12.82 -8.51 -4.94
N TYR A 325 -13.38 -7.99 -3.85
CA TYR A 325 -12.73 -6.94 -3.05
C TYR A 325 -12.28 -7.47 -1.69
N VAL A 326 -11.05 -7.16 -1.34
CA VAL A 326 -10.49 -7.33 0.01
C VAL A 326 -10.17 -5.97 0.58
N TRP A 327 -10.92 -5.58 1.61
CA TRP A 327 -10.75 -4.30 2.28
C TRP A 327 -9.92 -4.48 3.56
N ILE A 328 -8.77 -3.82 3.62
CA ILE A 328 -7.92 -3.79 4.79
C ILE A 328 -8.32 -2.56 5.61
N PRO A 329 -8.75 -2.72 6.87
CA PRO A 329 -9.28 -1.61 7.65
C PRO A 329 -8.19 -0.60 8.02
N TYR A 330 -8.57 0.66 8.07
CA TYR A 330 -7.75 1.73 8.64
C TYR A 330 -7.79 1.71 10.17
N GLN A 331 -6.75 2.29 10.81
CA GLN A 331 -6.70 2.45 12.26
C GLN A 331 -6.15 3.82 12.63
N LYS A 332 -6.80 4.49 13.61
CA LYS A 332 -6.30 5.76 14.15
C LYS A 332 -5.01 5.54 14.93
N VAL A 333 -3.99 6.34 14.65
CA VAL A 333 -2.68 6.28 15.30
C VAL A 333 -2.34 7.66 15.86
N THR A 334 -2.21 7.70 17.18
CA THR A 334 -1.82 8.89 17.93
C THR A 334 -0.65 8.54 18.84
N LYS A 335 -0.13 9.51 19.59
CA LYS A 335 1.01 9.27 20.48
C LYS A 335 0.75 8.16 21.52
N GLU A 336 -0.52 8.01 21.95
CA GLU A 336 -0.92 7.06 22.99
C GLU A 336 -0.78 5.60 22.52
N ASN A 337 -0.94 5.33 21.22
CA ASN A 337 -0.88 3.96 20.68
C ASN A 337 0.25 3.73 19.66
N ALA A 338 1.05 4.74 19.36
CA ALA A 338 2.13 4.68 18.37
C ALA A 338 3.12 3.52 18.60
N ALA A 339 3.35 3.13 19.85
CA ALA A 339 4.23 2.02 20.21
C ALA A 339 3.80 0.66 19.61
N ASN A 340 2.51 0.50 19.26
CA ASN A 340 1.97 -0.72 18.67
C ASN A 340 2.26 -0.85 17.16
N PHE A 341 2.80 0.21 16.54
CA PHE A 341 3.00 0.32 15.08
C PHE A 341 4.47 0.49 14.69
N LYS A 342 5.41 0.02 15.54
CA LYS A 342 6.86 0.06 15.32
C LYS A 342 7.37 -1.15 14.52
#